data_a5188cd7dd083a207697fd8d74d56425
#
_entry.id   a5188cd7dd083a207697fd8d74d56425
#
_cell.length_a   1.000
_cell.length_b   1.000
_cell.length_c   1.000
_cell.angle_alpha   90.00
_cell.angle_beta   90.00
_cell.angle_gamma   90.00
#
_symmetry.space_group_name_H-M   'P 1'
#
loop_
_entity.id
_entity.type
_entity.pdbx_description
1 polymer ?
#
loop_
_entity_poly.entity_id
_entity_poly.type
_entity_poly.pdbx_seq_one_letter_code
_entity_poly.pdbx_strand_id
1 'polypeptide(L)'
;MIAILTDKPNVGREIARVVGAHKKENGYMTGGGYMVTWTFGNMLSLAMPKDSGKARVEWEDFPLVPPPYLTVKNMKTDTGWNPDINAVLQLKVIAKVFDACDTIIAATDASREGEMLFRHLYRFLGCKQPCLRLWISSLTDEAILEGMANLRPCHQFDNLFLAADSRNRADWMLGVNSSYAVCKAVGFGNNSLGRVQTPVLAAISGRYRERENHIGADSWPVFISICKDNRIIKMRRTEDFEEHRNATELYEDCKAARKARITAVSRRTEEVRAPALYDLTGLQTDANLYHGLTAIQVQEITQSLYEKKLISYPRTACRFLPEDVYATLPAVMEKMLARKEFRTYADRLDIAGAKAVINPLKTTEHHAIIITGMSPGDLAREEMQVYTLIVGRMLEAFSPSCKVEYTTVDAVCAAHKFRTRTYRILEKGWTGVLGREHLIAEEGFSSLSLPELSRDELVEVAGCSIIRKRNLPPSPYTDAELVGFMDRNGLGTVATRANIIRTLLERKYIRYSGKYVIPTPKGLFFYETVRGMKIADASLTSGWEAELAQIERGERTPEEFLDGVL
;
A
#
# COMPACT_ATOMS: atom_id res chain seq x y z
N MET A 1 28.70 -28.39 12.08
CA MET A 1 28.18 -27.59 10.95
C MET A 1 26.93 -26.84 11.42
N ILE A 2 26.71 -25.62 10.88
CA ILE A 2 25.54 -24.79 11.24
C ILE A 2 24.69 -24.61 9.99
N ALA A 3 23.39 -24.92 10.09
CA ALA A 3 22.44 -24.65 9.02
C ALA A 3 21.87 -23.23 9.14
N ILE A 4 21.73 -22.54 8.03
CA ILE A 4 21.04 -21.24 7.95
C ILE A 4 19.88 -21.39 6.97
N LEU A 5 18.64 -21.07 7.43
CA LEU A 5 17.45 -21.09 6.58
C LEU A 5 16.96 -19.66 6.34
N THR A 6 16.78 -19.31 5.08
CA THR A 6 16.15 -18.06 4.65
C THR A 6 14.80 -18.32 3.95
N ASP A 7 13.96 -17.30 3.83
CA ASP A 7 12.67 -17.40 3.14
C ASP A 7 12.75 -17.26 1.61
N LYS A 8 13.92 -16.81 1.08
CA LYS A 8 14.12 -16.57 -0.35
C LYS A 8 15.53 -16.91 -0.80
N PRO A 9 15.70 -17.41 -2.04
CA PRO A 9 17.02 -17.80 -2.57
C PRO A 9 18.03 -16.64 -2.62
N ASN A 10 17.56 -15.41 -2.90
CA ASN A 10 18.44 -14.26 -3.02
C ASN A 10 19.04 -13.85 -1.67
N VAL A 11 18.21 -13.83 -0.62
CA VAL A 11 18.64 -13.58 0.75
C VAL A 11 19.65 -14.67 1.19
N GLY A 12 19.34 -15.93 0.89
CA GLY A 12 20.25 -17.03 1.19
C GLY A 12 21.61 -16.91 0.55
N ARG A 13 21.68 -16.47 -0.71
CA ARG A 13 22.95 -16.25 -1.42
C ARG A 13 23.76 -15.09 -0.83
N GLU A 14 23.11 -13.99 -0.44
CA GLU A 14 23.80 -12.85 0.18
C GLU A 14 24.34 -13.24 1.56
N ILE A 15 23.57 -13.89 2.41
CA ILE A 15 24.06 -14.39 3.70
C ILE A 15 25.21 -15.39 3.48
N ALA A 16 25.05 -16.34 2.54
CA ALA A 16 26.10 -17.32 2.22
C ALA A 16 27.41 -16.65 1.81
N ARG A 17 27.35 -15.59 1.01
CA ARG A 17 28.52 -14.81 0.59
C ARG A 17 29.24 -14.20 1.79
N VAL A 18 28.51 -13.59 2.70
CA VAL A 18 29.06 -12.89 3.86
C VAL A 18 29.65 -13.87 4.88
N VAL A 19 29.01 -15.02 5.12
CA VAL A 19 29.50 -16.03 6.07
C VAL A 19 30.54 -16.99 5.47
N GLY A 20 30.95 -16.80 4.21
CA GLY A 20 31.98 -17.61 3.56
C GLY A 20 31.50 -18.96 3.02
N ALA A 21 30.21 -19.15 2.82
CA ALA A 21 29.63 -20.36 2.21
C ALA A 21 29.56 -20.23 0.68
N HIS A 22 30.69 -20.32 -0.01
CA HIS A 22 30.81 -19.99 -1.43
C HIS A 22 30.53 -21.16 -2.39
N LYS A 23 30.58 -22.41 -1.91
CA LYS A 23 30.36 -23.60 -2.77
C LYS A 23 28.86 -23.76 -3.02
N LYS A 24 28.47 -23.68 -4.29
CA LYS A 24 27.08 -23.85 -4.72
C LYS A 24 26.76 -25.35 -4.87
N GLU A 25 25.67 -25.75 -4.26
CA GLU A 25 25.05 -27.09 -4.38
C GLU A 25 23.61 -26.97 -4.87
N ASN A 26 22.94 -28.07 -5.13
CA ASN A 26 21.55 -28.06 -5.56
C ASN A 26 20.63 -27.72 -4.38
N GLY A 27 20.06 -26.49 -4.38
CA GLY A 27 19.15 -25.97 -3.37
C GLY A 27 19.81 -25.42 -2.10
N TYR A 28 21.15 -25.34 -2.00
CA TYR A 28 21.87 -24.73 -0.88
C TYR A 28 23.29 -24.28 -1.26
N MET A 29 23.92 -23.52 -0.38
CA MET A 29 25.33 -23.12 -0.44
C MET A 29 26.08 -23.69 0.75
N THR A 30 27.38 -24.01 0.63
CA THR A 30 28.17 -24.53 1.76
C THR A 30 29.60 -23.95 1.77
N GLY A 31 30.20 -23.88 2.95
CA GLY A 31 31.54 -23.38 3.20
C GLY A 31 31.61 -22.61 4.54
N GLY A 32 32.81 -22.29 5.02
CA GLY A 32 32.99 -21.52 6.24
C GLY A 32 32.39 -22.10 7.52
N GLY A 33 32.07 -23.41 7.54
CA GLY A 33 31.37 -24.03 8.67
C GLY A 33 29.84 -23.96 8.58
N TYR A 34 29.29 -23.39 7.49
CA TYR A 34 27.87 -23.18 7.29
C TYR A 34 27.31 -23.95 6.10
N MET A 35 26.01 -24.28 6.18
CA MET A 35 25.17 -24.75 5.09
C MET A 35 23.96 -23.82 5.00
N VAL A 36 23.88 -22.99 3.95
CA VAL A 36 22.83 -21.98 3.78
C VAL A 36 21.82 -22.48 2.75
N THR A 37 20.58 -22.64 3.17
CA THR A 37 19.47 -23.05 2.32
C THR A 37 18.30 -22.07 2.41
N TRP A 38 17.27 -22.24 1.61
CA TRP A 38 16.16 -21.31 1.50
C TRP A 38 14.85 -22.02 1.21
N THR A 39 13.75 -21.32 1.47
CA THR A 39 12.42 -21.68 0.97
C THR A 39 12.07 -20.87 -0.29
N PHE A 40 10.93 -21.18 -0.88
CA PHE A 40 10.29 -20.37 -1.94
C PHE A 40 9.05 -19.64 -1.37
N GLY A 41 9.24 -18.93 -0.26
CA GLY A 41 8.16 -18.41 0.56
C GLY A 41 7.45 -19.52 1.34
N ASN A 42 6.17 -19.36 1.63
CA ASN A 42 5.42 -20.35 2.40
C ASN A 42 5.11 -21.61 1.55
N MET A 43 5.84 -22.70 1.81
CA MET A 43 5.71 -23.99 1.12
C MET A 43 4.73 -24.95 1.81
N LEU A 44 4.31 -24.63 3.04
CA LEU A 44 3.39 -25.44 3.83
C LEU A 44 2.06 -24.71 4.03
N SER A 45 0.98 -25.45 4.26
CA SER A 45 -0.34 -24.92 4.59
C SER A 45 -1.02 -25.79 5.62
N LEU A 46 -1.96 -25.24 6.36
CA LEU A 46 -2.89 -26.03 7.16
C LEU A 46 -3.65 -26.99 6.24
N ALA A 47 -3.83 -28.22 6.69
CA ALA A 47 -4.55 -29.23 5.93
C ALA A 47 -6.01 -28.83 5.72
N MET A 48 -6.56 -29.23 4.58
CA MET A 48 -7.98 -29.04 4.25
C MET A 48 -8.81 -30.23 4.70
N PRO A 49 -10.14 -30.13 4.84
CA PRO A 49 -10.99 -31.25 5.22
C PRO A 49 -10.80 -32.50 4.35
N LYS A 50 -10.56 -32.32 3.05
CA LYS A 50 -10.27 -33.43 2.12
C LYS A 50 -8.96 -34.18 2.46
N ASP A 51 -7.97 -33.50 3.00
CA ASP A 51 -6.66 -34.08 3.33
C ASP A 51 -6.76 -35.00 4.57
N SER A 52 -7.82 -34.84 5.38
CA SER A 52 -8.21 -35.71 6.50
C SER A 52 -9.22 -36.82 6.09
N GLY A 53 -9.37 -37.08 4.80
CA GLY A 53 -10.29 -38.09 4.29
C GLY A 53 -11.74 -37.65 4.16
N LYS A 54 -12.07 -36.36 4.47
CA LYS A 54 -13.40 -35.82 4.40
C LYS A 54 -13.68 -35.23 3.00
N ALA A 55 -14.06 -36.12 2.07
CA ALA A 55 -14.28 -35.74 0.67
C ALA A 55 -15.47 -34.75 0.50
N ARG A 56 -16.47 -34.82 1.40
CA ARG A 56 -17.66 -33.97 1.40
C ARG A 56 -17.91 -33.40 2.80
N VAL A 57 -18.28 -32.14 2.87
CA VAL A 57 -18.64 -31.43 4.12
C VAL A 57 -20.15 -31.30 4.17
N GLU A 58 -20.78 -31.75 5.25
CA GLU A 58 -22.22 -31.62 5.50
C GLU A 58 -22.50 -30.49 6.50
N TRP A 59 -23.79 -30.11 6.69
CA TRP A 59 -24.15 -29.02 7.61
C TRP A 59 -23.81 -29.34 9.06
N GLU A 60 -23.88 -30.60 9.44
CA GLU A 60 -23.57 -31.11 10.78
C GLU A 60 -22.08 -31.05 11.12
N ASP A 61 -21.23 -30.83 10.12
CA ASP A 61 -19.78 -30.74 10.30
C ASP A 61 -19.32 -29.36 10.75
N PHE A 62 -20.18 -28.36 10.67
CA PHE A 62 -19.82 -26.99 11.07
C PHE A 62 -19.94 -26.81 12.59
N PRO A 63 -19.04 -26.00 13.21
CA PRO A 63 -17.93 -25.30 12.57
C PRO A 63 -16.74 -26.22 12.31
N LEU A 64 -16.10 -26.08 11.11
CA LEU A 64 -14.86 -26.76 10.79
C LEU A 64 -13.70 -26.10 11.51
N VAL A 65 -12.81 -26.94 12.06
CA VAL A 65 -11.52 -26.49 12.63
C VAL A 65 -10.37 -27.07 11.83
N PRO A 66 -9.22 -26.36 11.72
CA PRO A 66 -8.09 -26.87 10.96
C PRO A 66 -7.51 -28.12 11.64
N PRO A 67 -7.21 -29.18 10.87
CA PRO A 67 -6.49 -30.35 11.38
C PRO A 67 -5.15 -29.92 12.02
N PRO A 68 -4.65 -30.71 13.01
CA PRO A 68 -3.44 -30.35 13.76
C PRO A 68 -2.12 -30.56 12.99
N TYR A 69 -2.16 -30.77 11.69
CA TYR A 69 -1.00 -31.04 10.86
C TYR A 69 -0.95 -30.14 9.62
N LEU A 70 0.25 -30.00 9.09
CA LEU A 70 0.53 -29.24 7.89
C LEU A 70 0.67 -30.17 6.68
N THR A 71 0.37 -29.65 5.50
CA THR A 71 0.58 -30.31 4.21
C THR A 71 1.42 -29.41 3.31
N VAL A 72 2.08 -30.02 2.30
CA VAL A 72 2.73 -29.24 1.26
C VAL A 72 1.66 -28.47 0.47
N LYS A 73 1.91 -27.20 0.23
CA LYS A 73 0.99 -26.31 -0.47
C LYS A 73 0.67 -26.87 -1.87
N ASN A 74 -0.60 -26.91 -2.21
CA ASN A 74 -1.06 -27.33 -3.52
C ASN A 74 -0.97 -26.18 -4.53
N MET A 75 -0.61 -26.49 -5.77
CA MET A 75 -0.68 -25.62 -6.92
C MET A 75 -1.61 -26.18 -7.99
N LYS A 76 -2.17 -25.30 -8.81
CA LYS A 76 -3.01 -25.71 -9.93
C LYS A 76 -2.12 -26.20 -11.07
N THR A 77 -2.35 -27.44 -11.52
CA THR A 77 -1.70 -28.06 -12.68
C THR A 77 -2.77 -28.40 -13.72
N ASP A 78 -2.35 -28.90 -14.87
CA ASP A 78 -3.27 -29.36 -15.94
C ASP A 78 -4.16 -30.52 -15.48
N THR A 79 -3.70 -31.32 -14.51
CA THR A 79 -4.44 -32.46 -13.94
C THR A 79 -5.23 -32.10 -12.67
N GLY A 80 -5.24 -30.83 -12.25
CA GLY A 80 -5.95 -30.36 -11.06
C GLY A 80 -5.04 -29.73 -10.00
N TRP A 81 -5.47 -29.78 -8.75
CA TRP A 81 -4.70 -29.26 -7.61
C TRP A 81 -3.79 -30.36 -7.06
N ASN A 82 -2.49 -30.20 -7.22
CA ASN A 82 -1.46 -31.15 -6.79
C ASN A 82 -0.43 -30.44 -5.90
N PRO A 83 0.30 -31.17 -5.03
CA PRO A 83 1.40 -30.60 -4.28
C PRO A 83 2.42 -29.91 -5.19
N ASP A 84 2.91 -28.76 -4.79
CA ASP A 84 3.96 -28.05 -5.53
C ASP A 84 5.25 -28.89 -5.52
N ILE A 85 5.60 -29.41 -6.69
CA ILE A 85 6.77 -30.30 -6.85
C ILE A 85 8.08 -29.59 -6.47
N ASN A 86 8.20 -28.30 -6.74
CA ASN A 86 9.39 -27.54 -6.38
C ASN A 86 9.51 -27.40 -4.87
N ALA A 87 8.38 -27.16 -4.17
CA ALA A 87 8.34 -27.16 -2.72
C ALA A 87 8.71 -28.53 -2.14
N VAL A 88 8.17 -29.62 -2.71
CA VAL A 88 8.50 -31.00 -2.29
C VAL A 88 10.00 -31.28 -2.43
N LEU A 89 10.60 -30.90 -3.56
CA LEU A 89 12.04 -31.12 -3.81
C LEU A 89 12.90 -30.30 -2.87
N GLN A 90 12.54 -29.02 -2.65
CA GLN A 90 13.29 -28.13 -1.77
C GLN A 90 13.17 -28.55 -0.29
N LEU A 91 12.01 -29.04 0.15
CA LEU A 91 11.83 -29.59 1.49
C LEU A 91 12.78 -30.77 1.76
N LYS A 92 13.00 -31.65 0.76
CA LYS A 92 14.00 -32.74 0.85
C LYS A 92 15.42 -32.20 1.01
N VAL A 93 15.76 -31.12 0.30
CA VAL A 93 17.06 -30.47 0.44
C VAL A 93 17.23 -29.86 1.83
N ILE A 94 16.21 -29.14 2.33
CA ILE A 94 16.24 -28.53 3.66
C ILE A 94 16.40 -29.62 4.74
N ALA A 95 15.63 -30.73 4.65
CA ALA A 95 15.75 -31.85 5.57
C ALA A 95 17.19 -32.38 5.60
N LYS A 96 17.78 -32.65 4.42
CA LYS A 96 19.17 -33.11 4.30
C LYS A 96 20.17 -32.13 4.92
N VAL A 97 19.97 -30.81 4.73
CA VAL A 97 20.86 -29.78 5.29
C VAL A 97 20.72 -29.74 6.81
N PHE A 98 19.50 -29.81 7.35
CA PHE A 98 19.26 -29.82 8.78
C PHE A 98 19.82 -31.07 9.47
N ASP A 99 19.64 -32.25 8.87
CA ASP A 99 20.17 -33.53 9.40
C ASP A 99 21.71 -33.55 9.45
N ALA A 100 22.37 -32.77 8.58
CA ALA A 100 23.83 -32.68 8.52
C ALA A 100 24.41 -31.63 9.48
N CYS A 101 23.59 -30.90 10.23
CA CYS A 101 24.00 -29.78 11.07
C CYS A 101 23.59 -29.96 12.53
N ASP A 102 24.41 -29.40 13.44
CA ASP A 102 24.19 -29.50 14.89
C ASP A 102 23.32 -28.38 15.42
N THR A 103 23.24 -27.27 14.70
CA THR A 103 22.50 -26.05 15.09
C THR A 103 21.84 -25.46 13.84
N ILE A 104 20.65 -24.91 14.00
CA ILE A 104 19.88 -24.26 12.93
C ILE A 104 19.75 -22.77 13.26
N ILE A 105 20.06 -21.90 12.31
CA ILE A 105 19.81 -20.47 12.37
C ILE A 105 18.61 -20.15 11.48
N ALA A 106 17.54 -19.60 12.09
CA ALA A 106 16.41 -19.03 11.38
C ALA A 106 16.78 -17.62 10.90
N ALA A 107 16.99 -17.48 9.62
CA ALA A 107 17.31 -16.23 8.93
C ALA A 107 16.20 -15.84 7.94
N THR A 108 14.95 -16.20 8.24
CA THR A 108 13.75 -15.75 7.55
C THR A 108 13.45 -14.30 7.91
N ASP A 109 12.60 -13.62 7.13
CA ASP A 109 12.23 -12.21 7.38
C ASP A 109 11.93 -11.95 8.87
N ALA A 110 12.34 -10.78 9.36
CA ALA A 110 12.19 -10.35 10.76
C ALA A 110 10.73 -9.94 11.05
N SER A 111 9.79 -10.88 10.87
CA SER A 111 8.35 -10.68 10.92
C SER A 111 7.59 -11.85 11.52
N ARG A 112 6.29 -11.65 11.80
CA ARG A 112 5.34 -12.72 12.15
C ARG A 112 5.34 -13.84 11.12
N GLU A 113 5.27 -13.49 9.84
CA GLU A 113 5.23 -14.43 8.73
C GLU A 113 6.53 -15.22 8.60
N GLY A 114 7.67 -14.54 8.73
CA GLY A 114 8.98 -15.20 8.67
C GLY A 114 9.20 -16.16 9.84
N GLU A 115 8.75 -15.80 11.05
CA GLU A 115 8.82 -16.67 12.21
C GLU A 115 7.89 -17.89 12.04
N MET A 116 6.65 -17.69 11.61
CA MET A 116 5.70 -18.78 11.35
C MET A 116 6.24 -19.74 10.28
N LEU A 117 6.77 -19.21 9.18
CA LEU A 117 7.34 -20.01 8.10
C LEU A 117 8.44 -20.95 8.63
N PHE A 118 9.37 -20.38 9.41
CA PHE A 118 10.45 -21.18 10.00
C PHE A 118 9.92 -22.25 10.97
N ARG A 119 9.05 -21.86 11.91
CA ARG A 119 8.53 -22.78 12.94
C ARG A 119 7.66 -23.90 12.37
N HIS A 120 6.83 -23.57 11.38
CA HIS A 120 6.04 -24.60 10.67
C HIS A 120 6.95 -25.61 9.99
N LEU A 121 8.00 -25.15 9.31
CA LEU A 121 8.95 -26.04 8.64
C LEU A 121 9.76 -26.86 9.63
N TYR A 122 10.28 -26.24 10.69
CA TYR A 122 11.03 -26.92 11.74
C TYR A 122 10.21 -28.05 12.40
N ARG A 123 8.92 -27.79 12.69
CA ARG A 123 7.99 -28.80 13.24
C ARG A 123 7.63 -29.85 12.20
N PHE A 124 7.36 -29.48 10.97
CA PHE A 124 7.00 -30.39 9.88
C PHE A 124 8.11 -31.41 9.60
N LEU A 125 9.35 -30.99 9.68
CA LEU A 125 10.52 -31.88 9.49
C LEU A 125 10.89 -32.65 10.77
N GLY A 126 10.24 -32.43 11.90
CA GLY A 126 10.52 -33.10 13.17
C GLY A 126 11.89 -32.77 13.76
N CYS A 127 12.42 -31.59 13.49
CA CYS A 127 13.73 -31.13 13.93
C CYS A 127 13.82 -31.06 15.47
N LYS A 128 15.02 -31.37 16.02
CA LYS A 128 15.31 -31.32 17.45
C LYS A 128 16.57 -30.50 17.77
N GLN A 129 17.32 -30.10 16.77
CA GLN A 129 18.54 -29.33 16.92
C GLN A 129 18.27 -27.97 17.59
N PRO A 130 19.21 -27.46 18.39
CA PRO A 130 19.12 -26.09 18.92
C PRO A 130 18.90 -25.07 17.79
N CYS A 131 18.01 -24.11 18.06
CA CYS A 131 17.69 -23.10 17.05
C CYS A 131 17.96 -21.69 17.59
N LEU A 132 18.60 -20.90 16.74
CA LEU A 132 18.91 -19.49 16.96
C LEU A 132 18.22 -18.63 15.89
N ARG A 133 17.93 -17.40 16.21
CA ARG A 133 17.27 -16.43 15.33
C ARG A 133 18.23 -15.32 14.93
N LEU A 134 18.45 -15.18 13.63
CA LEU A 134 19.05 -14.00 13.03
C LEU A 134 17.95 -12.98 12.77
N TRP A 135 18.01 -11.82 13.45
CA TRP A 135 17.01 -10.77 13.36
C TRP A 135 17.66 -9.51 12.80
N ILE A 136 17.52 -9.30 11.50
CA ILE A 136 18.10 -8.17 10.77
C ILE A 136 17.04 -7.51 9.86
N SER A 137 17.14 -6.20 9.68
CA SER A 137 16.27 -5.40 8.81
C SER A 137 16.96 -4.92 7.52
N SER A 138 18.23 -5.22 7.36
CA SER A 138 19.05 -4.87 6.20
C SER A 138 19.92 -6.05 5.79
N LEU A 139 20.29 -6.12 4.50
CA LEU A 139 21.16 -7.15 3.93
C LEU A 139 22.55 -6.59 3.56
N THR A 140 22.96 -5.46 4.19
CA THR A 140 24.35 -4.99 4.07
C THR A 140 25.29 -5.97 4.78
N ASP A 141 26.56 -6.00 4.36
CA ASP A 141 27.56 -6.90 4.94
C ASP A 141 27.68 -6.66 6.46
N GLU A 142 27.69 -5.40 6.86
CA GLU A 142 27.77 -4.98 8.26
C GLU A 142 26.57 -5.49 9.07
N ALA A 143 25.35 -5.31 8.57
CA ALA A 143 24.12 -5.76 9.26
C ALA A 143 24.07 -7.29 9.39
N ILE A 144 24.51 -8.03 8.39
CA ILE A 144 24.58 -9.50 8.44
C ILE A 144 25.63 -9.93 9.48
N LEU A 145 26.84 -9.35 9.47
CA LEU A 145 27.90 -9.70 10.41
C LEU A 145 27.53 -9.36 11.85
N GLU A 146 26.95 -8.18 12.08
CA GLU A 146 26.45 -7.77 13.39
C GLU A 146 25.33 -8.69 13.88
N GLY A 147 24.38 -9.02 13.01
CA GLY A 147 23.31 -9.94 13.34
C GLY A 147 23.80 -11.34 13.67
N MET A 148 24.80 -11.86 12.94
CA MET A 148 25.44 -13.16 13.22
C MET A 148 26.21 -13.15 14.55
N ALA A 149 26.75 -12.02 14.97
CA ALA A 149 27.37 -11.85 16.29
C ALA A 149 26.35 -11.77 17.42
N ASN A 150 25.10 -11.38 17.15
CA ASN A 150 24.02 -11.13 18.10
C ASN A 150 22.83 -12.09 17.92
N LEU A 151 23.08 -13.36 17.59
CA LEU A 151 22.03 -14.37 17.48
C LEU A 151 21.28 -14.56 18.80
N ARG A 152 19.94 -14.69 18.69
CA ARG A 152 19.06 -14.88 19.85
C ARG A 152 18.43 -16.26 19.86
N PRO A 153 18.20 -16.88 21.03
CA PRO A 153 17.47 -18.15 21.10
C PRO A 153 16.06 -18.03 20.49
N CYS A 154 15.65 -19.02 19.68
CA CYS A 154 14.35 -18.99 19.00
C CYS A 154 13.15 -18.89 19.97
N HIS A 155 13.25 -19.42 21.19
CA HIS A 155 12.16 -19.37 22.16
C HIS A 155 11.77 -17.94 22.58
N GLN A 156 12.67 -16.95 22.43
CA GLN A 156 12.33 -15.54 22.67
C GLN A 156 11.28 -14.99 21.70
N PHE A 157 11.02 -15.70 20.62
CA PHE A 157 10.05 -15.33 19.58
C PHE A 157 8.78 -16.21 19.62
N ASP A 158 8.56 -16.97 20.73
CA ASP A 158 7.42 -17.88 20.82
C ASP A 158 6.08 -17.15 20.73
N ASN A 159 5.92 -16.01 21.40
CA ASN A 159 4.69 -15.21 21.31
C ASN A 159 4.46 -14.65 19.90
N LEU A 160 5.52 -14.26 19.20
CA LEU A 160 5.43 -13.81 17.81
C LEU A 160 4.93 -14.93 16.89
N PHE A 161 5.46 -16.15 17.09
CA PHE A 161 4.98 -17.34 16.40
C PHE A 161 3.51 -17.64 16.74
N LEU A 162 3.14 -17.62 18.01
CA LEU A 162 1.77 -17.88 18.47
C LEU A 162 0.77 -16.92 17.84
N ALA A 163 1.09 -15.62 17.78
CA ALA A 163 0.25 -14.64 17.10
C ALA A 163 0.09 -14.94 15.60
N ALA A 164 1.17 -15.29 14.92
CA ALA A 164 1.15 -15.60 13.49
C ALA A 164 0.37 -16.90 13.18
N ASP A 165 0.56 -17.96 13.98
CA ASP A 165 -0.15 -19.23 13.83
C ASP A 165 -1.65 -19.07 14.15
N SER A 166 -1.99 -18.30 15.18
CA SER A 166 -3.37 -17.95 15.53
C SER A 166 -4.07 -17.24 14.37
N ARG A 167 -3.41 -16.24 13.76
CA ARG A 167 -3.94 -15.57 12.58
C ARG A 167 -4.15 -16.55 11.41
N ASN A 168 -3.19 -17.41 11.15
CA ASN A 168 -3.27 -18.40 10.08
C ASN A 168 -4.44 -19.39 10.29
N ARG A 169 -4.65 -19.84 11.54
CA ARG A 169 -5.78 -20.72 11.91
C ARG A 169 -7.11 -19.99 11.81
N ALA A 170 -7.20 -18.75 12.30
CA ALA A 170 -8.40 -17.93 12.21
C ALA A 170 -8.78 -17.63 10.76
N ASP A 171 -7.82 -17.27 9.91
CA ASP A 171 -8.04 -17.07 8.47
C ASP A 171 -8.53 -18.37 7.78
N TRP A 172 -7.99 -19.53 8.17
CA TRP A 172 -8.46 -20.83 7.69
C TRP A 172 -9.91 -21.10 8.15
N MET A 173 -10.18 -20.94 9.45
CA MET A 173 -11.51 -21.19 10.04
C MET A 173 -12.57 -20.32 9.38
N LEU A 174 -12.34 -19.01 9.31
CA LEU A 174 -13.26 -18.07 8.68
C LEU A 174 -13.42 -18.36 7.18
N GLY A 175 -12.31 -18.50 6.46
CA GLY A 175 -12.29 -18.67 5.01
C GLY A 175 -12.91 -20.00 4.56
N VAL A 176 -12.57 -21.10 5.23
CA VAL A 176 -13.09 -22.43 4.89
C VAL A 176 -14.56 -22.53 5.25
N ASN A 177 -14.94 -22.21 6.49
CA ASN A 177 -16.34 -22.29 6.92
C ASN A 177 -17.27 -21.46 6.03
N SER A 178 -16.95 -20.17 5.84
CA SER A 178 -17.79 -19.28 5.02
C SER A 178 -17.85 -19.75 3.56
N SER A 179 -16.73 -20.23 2.99
CA SER A 179 -16.71 -20.70 1.60
C SER A 179 -17.54 -21.94 1.40
N TYR A 180 -17.41 -22.94 2.29
CA TYR A 180 -18.22 -24.17 2.22
C TYR A 180 -19.70 -23.87 2.46
N ALA A 181 -20.05 -23.04 3.46
CA ALA A 181 -21.42 -22.67 3.75
C ALA A 181 -22.08 -21.98 2.55
N VAL A 182 -21.39 -21.00 1.92
CA VAL A 182 -21.92 -20.32 0.73
C VAL A 182 -22.03 -21.27 -0.46
N CYS A 183 -21.03 -22.13 -0.70
CA CYS A 183 -21.13 -23.12 -1.78
C CYS A 183 -22.32 -24.07 -1.59
N LYS A 184 -22.61 -24.51 -0.36
CA LYS A 184 -23.79 -25.34 -0.05
C LYS A 184 -25.09 -24.57 -0.22
N ALA A 185 -25.17 -23.35 0.28
CA ALA A 185 -26.39 -22.53 0.19
C ALA A 185 -26.75 -22.14 -1.25
N VAL A 186 -25.75 -21.81 -2.08
CA VAL A 186 -25.93 -21.42 -3.49
C VAL A 186 -26.10 -22.62 -4.40
N GLY A 187 -25.54 -23.79 -4.04
CA GLY A 187 -25.70 -25.04 -4.78
C GLY A 187 -24.85 -25.16 -6.06
N PHE A 188 -24.09 -24.14 -6.44
CA PHE A 188 -23.24 -24.17 -7.64
C PHE A 188 -22.01 -23.28 -7.51
N GLY A 189 -20.98 -23.63 -8.29
CA GLY A 189 -19.79 -22.82 -8.48
C GLY A 189 -18.72 -22.98 -7.38
N ASN A 190 -17.53 -22.53 -7.70
CA ASN A 190 -16.40 -22.47 -6.76
C ASN A 190 -16.39 -21.07 -6.14
N ASN A 191 -17.06 -20.93 -5.01
CA ASN A 191 -17.27 -19.67 -4.34
C ASN A 191 -16.41 -19.61 -3.09
N SER A 192 -15.60 -18.56 -2.95
CA SER A 192 -14.78 -18.41 -1.76
C SER A 192 -14.93 -17.03 -1.18
N LEU A 193 -15.02 -17.01 0.13
CA LEU A 193 -15.00 -15.84 0.99
C LEU A 193 -13.71 -15.85 1.81
N GLY A 194 -13.33 -14.71 2.34
CA GLY A 194 -12.19 -14.57 3.21
C GLY A 194 -12.09 -13.18 3.82
N ARG A 195 -11.44 -13.10 4.96
CA ARG A 195 -11.36 -11.91 5.80
C ARG A 195 -10.92 -10.63 5.07
N VAL A 196 -10.08 -10.75 4.05
CA VAL A 196 -9.57 -9.59 3.31
C VAL A 196 -10.28 -9.41 1.98
N GLN A 197 -10.47 -10.49 1.20
CA GLN A 197 -11.09 -10.38 -0.12
C GLN A 197 -12.56 -9.96 -0.07
N THR A 198 -13.30 -10.39 0.96
CA THR A 198 -14.74 -10.09 1.06
C THR A 198 -15.01 -8.61 1.38
N PRO A 199 -14.33 -7.96 2.35
CA PRO A 199 -14.47 -6.52 2.54
C PRO A 199 -14.03 -5.68 1.33
N VAL A 200 -13.03 -6.11 0.58
CA VAL A 200 -12.62 -5.43 -0.66
C VAL A 200 -13.72 -5.52 -1.72
N LEU A 201 -14.32 -6.70 -1.90
CA LEU A 201 -15.48 -6.86 -2.79
C LEU A 201 -16.67 -6.03 -2.30
N ALA A 202 -16.92 -5.99 -0.99
CA ALA A 202 -18.00 -5.21 -0.38
C ALA A 202 -17.80 -3.71 -0.61
N ALA A 203 -16.59 -3.19 -0.48
CA ALA A 203 -16.29 -1.79 -0.77
C ALA A 203 -16.54 -1.42 -2.24
N ILE A 204 -16.07 -2.26 -3.17
CA ILE A 204 -16.27 -2.04 -4.62
C ILE A 204 -17.78 -2.10 -4.96
N SER A 205 -18.48 -3.12 -4.47
CA SER A 205 -19.90 -3.34 -4.77
C SER A 205 -20.79 -2.30 -4.07
N GLY A 206 -20.49 -1.93 -2.85
CA GLY A 206 -21.19 -0.90 -2.09
C GLY A 206 -21.14 0.45 -2.80
N ARG A 207 -19.93 0.89 -3.22
CA ARG A 207 -19.77 2.14 -3.98
C ARG A 207 -20.47 2.09 -5.34
N TYR A 208 -20.49 0.91 -5.99
CA TYR A 208 -21.22 0.72 -7.23
C TYR A 208 -22.72 0.88 -7.01
N ARG A 209 -23.30 0.30 -5.94
CA ARG A 209 -24.72 0.44 -5.58
C ARG A 209 -25.06 1.87 -5.15
N GLU A 210 -24.20 2.53 -4.39
CA GLU A 210 -24.36 3.94 -4.04
C GLU A 210 -24.48 4.80 -5.30
N ARG A 211 -23.63 4.52 -6.30
CA ARG A 211 -23.67 5.21 -7.59
C ARG A 211 -24.95 4.92 -8.37
N GLU A 212 -25.41 3.67 -8.43
CA GLU A 212 -26.66 3.29 -9.12
C GLU A 212 -27.89 3.95 -8.48
N ASN A 213 -27.91 4.03 -7.14
CA ASN A 213 -29.03 4.58 -6.38
C ASN A 213 -28.94 6.09 -6.16
N HIS A 214 -27.91 6.75 -6.69
CA HIS A 214 -27.68 8.16 -6.45
C HIS A 214 -28.76 9.03 -7.12
N ILE A 215 -29.46 9.79 -6.31
CA ILE A 215 -30.39 10.82 -6.76
C ILE A 215 -29.66 12.16 -6.69
N GLY A 216 -29.25 12.66 -7.84
CA GLY A 216 -28.53 13.94 -7.90
C GLY A 216 -29.43 15.12 -7.51
N ALA A 217 -29.00 15.90 -6.54
CA ALA A 217 -29.61 17.19 -6.21
C ALA A 217 -28.94 18.29 -7.03
N ASP A 218 -29.72 19.26 -7.48
CA ASP A 218 -29.22 20.47 -8.12
C ASP A 218 -28.91 21.53 -7.07
N SER A 219 -27.83 22.27 -7.26
CA SER A 219 -27.51 23.50 -6.54
C SER A 219 -27.17 24.62 -7.53
N TRP A 220 -27.32 25.84 -7.07
CA TRP A 220 -27.22 27.03 -7.91
C TRP A 220 -26.20 28.00 -7.33
N PRO A 221 -24.89 27.74 -7.48
CA PRO A 221 -23.86 28.71 -7.11
C PRO A 221 -23.96 29.99 -7.93
N VAL A 222 -23.92 31.13 -7.23
CA VAL A 222 -23.91 32.44 -7.82
C VAL A 222 -22.50 33.02 -7.75
N PHE A 223 -22.07 33.61 -8.84
CA PHE A 223 -20.78 34.26 -8.97
C PHE A 223 -20.94 35.70 -9.35
N ILE A 224 -20.08 36.56 -8.78
CA ILE A 224 -19.82 37.90 -9.30
C ILE A 224 -18.42 37.96 -9.92
N SER A 225 -18.27 38.77 -10.94
CA SER A 225 -16.99 39.10 -11.54
C SER A 225 -16.67 40.56 -11.20
N ILE A 226 -15.69 40.78 -10.35
CA ILE A 226 -15.22 42.15 -10.01
C ILE A 226 -14.07 42.54 -10.92
N CYS A 227 -13.98 43.85 -11.23
CA CYS A 227 -12.90 44.41 -12.04
C CYS A 227 -11.97 45.24 -11.18
N LYS A 228 -10.67 44.98 -11.26
CA LYS A 228 -9.62 45.82 -10.63
C LYS A 228 -8.37 45.78 -11.54
N ASP A 229 -7.81 46.94 -11.84
CA ASP A 229 -6.63 47.10 -12.69
C ASP A 229 -6.74 46.34 -14.02
N ASN A 230 -7.88 46.42 -14.70
CA ASN A 230 -8.24 45.71 -15.92
C ASN A 230 -8.19 44.16 -15.81
N ARG A 231 -8.22 43.62 -14.58
CA ARG A 231 -8.30 42.19 -14.32
C ARG A 231 -9.68 41.84 -13.77
N ILE A 232 -10.24 40.76 -14.31
CA ILE A 232 -11.52 40.19 -13.87
C ILE A 232 -11.25 39.10 -12.85
N ILE A 233 -11.83 39.24 -11.66
CA ILE A 233 -11.73 38.28 -10.57
C ILE A 233 -13.10 37.67 -10.32
N LYS A 234 -13.25 36.37 -10.49
CA LYS A 234 -14.48 35.66 -10.20
C LYS A 234 -14.55 35.31 -8.72
N MET A 235 -15.63 35.74 -8.06
CA MET A 235 -15.91 35.44 -6.65
C MET A 235 -17.19 34.65 -6.55
N ARG A 236 -17.19 33.57 -5.77
CA ARG A 236 -18.34 32.70 -5.53
C ARG A 236 -19.05 33.11 -4.25
N ARG A 237 -20.37 33.06 -4.24
CA ARG A 237 -21.14 33.15 -2.99
C ARG A 237 -20.71 32.02 -2.04
N THR A 238 -20.62 32.31 -0.75
CA THR A 238 -20.10 31.37 0.25
C THR A 238 -20.98 30.15 0.44
N GLU A 239 -22.26 30.24 0.13
CA GLU A 239 -23.24 29.15 0.19
C GLU A 239 -24.00 29.07 -1.13
N ASP A 240 -24.27 27.86 -1.61
CA ASP A 240 -25.06 27.66 -2.82
C ASP A 240 -26.56 27.70 -2.48
N PHE A 241 -27.37 28.08 -3.44
CA PHE A 241 -28.82 27.95 -3.33
C PHE A 241 -29.27 26.55 -3.80
N GLU A 242 -30.28 26.01 -3.11
CA GLU A 242 -30.94 24.78 -3.52
C GLU A 242 -32.01 25.05 -4.61
N GLU A 243 -32.58 26.25 -4.61
CA GLU A 243 -33.60 26.68 -5.57
C GLU A 243 -33.07 27.75 -6.55
N HIS A 244 -33.36 27.53 -7.83
CA HIS A 244 -32.97 28.44 -8.90
C HIS A 244 -33.53 29.87 -8.71
N ARG A 245 -34.76 29.98 -8.20
CA ARG A 245 -35.43 31.26 -7.96
C ARG A 245 -34.60 32.17 -7.05
N ASN A 246 -34.14 31.69 -5.93
CA ASN A 246 -33.36 32.46 -4.96
C ASN A 246 -32.01 32.90 -5.55
N ALA A 247 -31.40 32.06 -6.40
CA ALA A 247 -30.18 32.38 -7.13
C ALA A 247 -30.45 33.51 -8.17
N THR A 248 -31.60 33.50 -8.82
CA THR A 248 -32.00 34.50 -9.81
C THR A 248 -32.26 35.85 -9.15
N GLU A 249 -32.94 35.87 -8.02
CA GLU A 249 -33.19 37.10 -7.23
C GLU A 249 -31.84 37.76 -6.84
N LEU A 250 -30.92 37.00 -6.27
CA LEU A 250 -29.59 37.50 -5.95
C LEU A 250 -28.80 38.00 -7.18
N TYR A 251 -28.90 37.28 -8.30
CA TYR A 251 -28.23 37.65 -9.55
C TYR A 251 -28.69 39.07 -9.99
N GLU A 252 -29.98 39.34 -9.99
CA GLU A 252 -30.53 40.67 -10.37
C GLU A 252 -30.10 41.74 -9.35
N ASP A 253 -30.12 41.44 -8.05
CA ASP A 253 -29.68 42.35 -7.01
C ASP A 253 -28.20 42.75 -7.17
N CYS A 254 -27.33 41.75 -7.42
CA CYS A 254 -25.89 42.02 -7.63
C CYS A 254 -25.63 42.81 -8.92
N LYS A 255 -26.41 42.57 -9.98
CA LYS A 255 -26.33 43.32 -11.23
C LYS A 255 -26.79 44.77 -11.05
N ALA A 256 -27.80 45.00 -10.24
CA ALA A 256 -28.30 46.34 -9.90
C ALA A 256 -27.31 47.10 -9.00
N ALA A 257 -26.64 46.43 -8.07
CA ALA A 257 -25.71 47.04 -7.12
C ALA A 257 -24.44 47.63 -7.78
N ARG A 258 -23.98 47.07 -8.92
CA ARG A 258 -22.81 47.49 -9.72
C ARG A 258 -21.49 47.60 -8.96
N LYS A 259 -21.48 47.51 -7.65
CA LYS A 259 -20.28 47.59 -6.81
C LYS A 259 -20.30 46.51 -5.73
N ALA A 260 -19.12 45.98 -5.39
CA ALA A 260 -18.90 45.12 -4.25
C ALA A 260 -17.89 45.78 -3.31
N ARG A 261 -18.05 45.59 -2.00
CA ARG A 261 -17.09 46.03 -0.98
C ARG A 261 -16.24 44.87 -0.55
N ILE A 262 -14.94 45.02 -0.59
CA ILE A 262 -13.99 44.07 -0.03
C ILE A 262 -14.06 44.16 1.49
N THR A 263 -14.40 43.05 2.16
CA THR A 263 -14.55 43.04 3.63
C THR A 263 -13.34 42.44 4.34
N ALA A 264 -12.61 41.55 3.68
CA ALA A 264 -11.37 41.02 4.21
C ALA A 264 -10.43 40.57 3.09
N VAL A 265 -9.14 40.73 3.33
CA VAL A 265 -8.06 40.12 2.54
C VAL A 265 -7.12 39.44 3.52
N SER A 266 -7.01 38.15 3.46
CA SER A 266 -6.06 37.39 4.28
C SER A 266 -5.04 36.68 3.42
N ARG A 267 -3.78 36.75 3.85
CA ARG A 267 -2.66 36.04 3.21
C ARG A 267 -1.96 35.17 4.24
N ARG A 268 -1.60 33.94 3.83
CA ARG A 268 -0.77 33.06 4.64
C ARG A 268 0.28 32.43 3.75
N THR A 269 1.49 32.34 4.26
CA THR A 269 2.57 31.63 3.58
C THR A 269 2.82 30.33 4.31
N GLU A 270 2.92 29.25 3.55
CA GLU A 270 3.19 27.92 4.08
C GLU A 270 4.39 27.29 3.39
N GLU A 271 5.14 26.50 4.17
CA GLU A 271 6.19 25.63 3.67
C GLU A 271 5.67 24.20 3.59
N VAL A 272 5.46 23.72 2.37
CA VAL A 272 5.02 22.35 2.12
C VAL A 272 6.24 21.48 1.92
N ARG A 273 6.46 20.57 2.88
CA ARG A 273 7.60 19.65 2.85
C ARG A 273 7.48 18.66 1.71
N ALA A 274 8.64 18.20 1.25
CA ALA A 274 8.72 17.11 0.28
C ALA A 274 8.03 15.84 0.79
N PRO A 275 7.42 15.05 -0.12
CA PRO A 275 6.86 13.77 0.25
C PRO A 275 7.96 12.80 0.68
N ALA A 276 7.62 11.87 1.58
CA ALA A 276 8.52 10.79 1.96
C ALA A 276 8.86 9.88 0.77
N LEU A 277 9.91 9.08 0.90
CA LEU A 277 10.26 8.05 -0.07
C LEU A 277 9.10 7.08 -0.31
N TYR A 278 9.16 6.30 -1.39
CA TYR A 278 8.12 5.33 -1.68
C TYR A 278 8.16 4.11 -0.76
N ASP A 279 6.98 3.73 -0.27
CA ASP A 279 6.58 2.37 -0.02
C ASP A 279 5.89 1.80 -1.29
N LEU A 280 5.56 0.51 -1.30
CA LEU A 280 4.90 -0.09 -2.48
C LEU A 280 3.51 0.52 -2.73
N THR A 281 2.74 0.83 -1.69
CA THR A 281 1.40 1.44 -1.82
C THR A 281 1.47 2.80 -2.50
N GLY A 282 2.37 3.66 -2.07
CA GLY A 282 2.57 4.99 -2.67
C GLY A 282 3.04 4.91 -4.11
N LEU A 283 3.95 3.97 -4.42
CA LEU A 283 4.42 3.74 -5.78
C LEU A 283 3.31 3.21 -6.70
N GLN A 284 2.49 2.26 -6.23
CA GLN A 284 1.32 1.76 -6.97
C GLN A 284 0.31 2.87 -7.24
N THR A 285 0.07 3.73 -6.26
CA THR A 285 -0.84 4.88 -6.38
C THR A 285 -0.37 5.85 -7.47
N ASP A 286 0.90 6.26 -7.42
CA ASP A 286 1.45 7.21 -8.40
C ASP A 286 1.57 6.58 -9.80
N ALA A 287 1.99 5.32 -9.89
CA ALA A 287 2.09 4.62 -11.17
C ALA A 287 0.71 4.46 -11.86
N ASN A 288 -0.35 4.21 -11.07
CA ASN A 288 -1.71 4.19 -11.59
C ASN A 288 -2.17 5.59 -12.02
N LEU A 289 -1.92 6.61 -11.21
CA LEU A 289 -2.34 7.98 -11.48
C LEU A 289 -1.68 8.57 -12.73
N TYR A 290 -0.35 8.40 -12.87
CA TYR A 290 0.44 9.06 -13.92
C TYR A 290 0.60 8.21 -15.18
N HIS A 291 0.56 6.87 -15.05
CA HIS A 291 0.84 5.95 -16.17
C HIS A 291 -0.29 4.96 -16.43
N GLY A 292 -1.34 4.93 -15.63
CA GLY A 292 -2.47 4.00 -15.78
C GLY A 292 -2.12 2.54 -15.48
N LEU A 293 -0.97 2.28 -14.82
CA LEU A 293 -0.54 0.93 -14.47
C LEU A 293 -1.38 0.39 -13.30
N THR A 294 -1.81 -0.86 -13.42
CA THR A 294 -2.52 -1.53 -12.32
C THR A 294 -1.59 -1.89 -11.18
N ALA A 295 -2.13 -2.07 -9.97
CA ALA A 295 -1.35 -2.49 -8.80
C ALA A 295 -0.61 -3.81 -9.04
N ILE A 296 -1.20 -4.71 -9.84
CA ILE A 296 -0.61 -6.00 -10.23
C ILE A 296 0.61 -5.78 -11.13
N GLN A 297 0.47 -4.95 -12.17
CA GLN A 297 1.57 -4.63 -13.08
C GLN A 297 2.74 -3.97 -12.34
N VAL A 298 2.45 -3.00 -11.45
CA VAL A 298 3.50 -2.35 -10.67
C VAL A 298 4.23 -3.32 -9.76
N GLN A 299 3.52 -4.27 -9.14
CA GLN A 299 4.15 -5.32 -8.33
C GLN A 299 5.07 -6.22 -9.16
N GLU A 300 4.68 -6.61 -10.36
CA GLU A 300 5.48 -7.42 -11.28
C GLU A 300 6.71 -6.66 -11.79
N ILE A 301 6.51 -5.41 -12.19
CA ILE A 301 7.58 -4.52 -12.66
C ILE A 301 8.61 -4.28 -11.55
N THR A 302 8.18 -3.95 -10.34
CA THR A 302 9.10 -3.71 -9.23
C THR A 302 9.86 -4.96 -8.84
N GLN A 303 9.25 -6.14 -8.94
CA GLN A 303 9.94 -7.42 -8.74
C GLN A 303 11.04 -7.61 -9.80
N SER A 304 10.76 -7.33 -11.08
CA SER A 304 11.75 -7.39 -12.16
C SER A 304 12.91 -6.41 -11.95
N LEU A 305 12.62 -5.16 -11.58
CA LEU A 305 13.64 -4.15 -11.28
C LEU A 305 14.54 -4.56 -10.10
N TYR A 306 13.96 -5.16 -9.08
CA TYR A 306 14.70 -5.70 -7.94
C TYR A 306 15.62 -6.86 -8.34
N GLU A 307 15.13 -7.81 -9.15
CA GLU A 307 15.93 -8.95 -9.65
C GLU A 307 17.08 -8.48 -10.55
N LYS A 308 16.87 -7.38 -11.29
CA LYS A 308 17.93 -6.67 -12.04
C LYS A 308 18.88 -5.87 -11.14
N LYS A 309 18.67 -5.88 -9.81
CA LYS A 309 19.46 -5.12 -8.81
C LYS A 309 19.40 -3.60 -9.00
N LEU A 310 18.37 -3.07 -9.61
CA LEU A 310 18.21 -1.64 -9.88
C LEU A 310 17.58 -0.86 -8.74
N ILE A 311 16.75 -1.55 -7.93
CA ILE A 311 16.06 -0.97 -6.78
C ILE A 311 16.22 -1.84 -5.54
N SER A 312 15.98 -1.28 -4.35
CA SER A 312 15.85 -2.02 -3.09
C SER A 312 14.63 -2.92 -3.10
N TYR A 313 14.47 -3.77 -2.07
CA TYR A 313 13.34 -4.69 -1.97
C TYR A 313 11.99 -3.96 -2.02
N PRO A 314 11.10 -4.27 -2.99
CA PRO A 314 9.95 -3.41 -3.26
C PRO A 314 8.74 -3.66 -2.36
N ARG A 315 8.64 -4.82 -1.68
CA ARG A 315 7.47 -5.17 -0.86
C ARG A 315 7.60 -4.62 0.56
N THR A 316 7.69 -3.31 0.67
CA THR A 316 7.87 -2.60 1.94
C THR A 316 6.73 -1.61 2.18
N ALA A 317 6.30 -1.49 3.44
CA ALA A 317 5.43 -0.43 3.94
C ALA A 317 6.23 0.77 4.48
N CYS A 318 7.56 0.64 4.58
CA CYS A 318 8.43 1.66 5.11
C CYS A 318 8.70 2.76 4.09
N ARG A 319 8.73 4.01 4.57
CA ARG A 319 9.06 5.22 3.79
C ARG A 319 10.33 5.89 4.27
N PHE A 320 11.07 5.21 5.15
CA PHE A 320 12.27 5.72 5.81
C PHE A 320 13.46 4.83 5.52
N LEU A 321 14.65 5.35 5.82
CA LEU A 321 15.92 4.65 5.66
C LEU A 321 16.58 4.47 7.03
N PRO A 322 17.28 3.37 7.26
CA PRO A 322 18.22 3.23 8.37
C PRO A 322 19.51 4.03 8.08
N GLU A 323 20.31 4.30 9.11
CA GLU A 323 21.50 5.15 9.00
C GLU A 323 22.57 4.58 8.08
N ASP A 324 22.78 3.27 8.10
CA ASP A 324 23.74 2.57 7.24
C ASP A 324 23.41 2.73 5.75
N VAL A 325 22.14 2.56 5.37
CA VAL A 325 21.66 2.77 3.99
C VAL A 325 21.78 4.25 3.61
N TYR A 326 21.42 5.16 4.52
CA TYR A 326 21.55 6.60 4.28
C TYR A 326 22.98 7.01 3.97
N ALA A 327 23.98 6.44 4.66
CA ALA A 327 25.39 6.70 4.43
C ALA A 327 25.85 6.35 2.99
N THR A 328 25.17 5.44 2.30
CA THR A 328 25.48 5.07 0.91
C THR A 328 24.89 6.03 -0.12
N LEU A 329 23.89 6.84 0.26
CA LEU A 329 23.15 7.69 -0.68
C LEU A 329 23.99 8.70 -1.45
N PRO A 330 25.00 9.38 -0.87
CA PRO A 330 25.82 10.32 -1.64
C PRO A 330 26.43 9.67 -2.89
N ALA A 331 26.96 8.47 -2.78
CA ALA A 331 27.54 7.73 -3.91
C ALA A 331 26.46 7.26 -4.91
N VAL A 332 25.28 6.87 -4.44
CA VAL A 332 24.13 6.50 -5.29
C VAL A 332 23.64 7.72 -6.08
N MET A 333 23.50 8.86 -5.41
CA MET A 333 23.04 10.11 -6.02
C MET A 333 24.04 10.66 -7.04
N GLU A 334 25.34 10.61 -6.75
CA GLU A 334 26.40 11.01 -7.68
C GLU A 334 26.29 10.22 -9.00
N LYS A 335 26.17 8.90 -8.92
CA LYS A 335 26.00 8.03 -10.10
C LYS A 335 24.71 8.35 -10.87
N MET A 336 23.63 8.66 -10.19
CA MET A 336 22.35 9.02 -10.80
C MET A 336 22.45 10.39 -11.49
N LEU A 337 23.04 11.40 -10.83
CA LEU A 337 23.17 12.77 -11.35
C LEU A 337 24.21 12.88 -12.49
N ALA A 338 25.12 11.92 -12.62
CA ALA A 338 26.00 11.81 -13.78
C ALA A 338 25.22 11.56 -15.08
N ARG A 339 24.00 11.07 -14.99
CA ARG A 339 23.11 10.84 -16.15
C ARG A 339 22.51 12.15 -16.64
N LYS A 340 22.47 12.29 -17.96
CA LYS A 340 22.02 13.52 -18.65
C LYS A 340 20.60 13.94 -18.21
N GLU A 341 19.71 12.98 -18.02
CA GLU A 341 18.29 13.20 -17.70
C GLU A 341 18.09 13.80 -16.29
N PHE A 342 19.02 13.54 -15.36
CA PHE A 342 18.90 13.96 -13.97
C PHE A 342 19.90 15.04 -13.55
N ARG A 343 20.84 15.37 -14.40
CA ARG A 343 21.94 16.31 -14.11
C ARG A 343 21.47 17.72 -13.74
N THR A 344 20.33 18.16 -14.28
CA THR A 344 19.77 19.49 -14.02
C THR A 344 19.26 19.68 -12.60
N TYR A 345 19.16 18.60 -11.81
CA TYR A 345 18.70 18.65 -10.42
C TYR A 345 19.84 18.72 -9.41
N ALA A 346 21.10 18.53 -9.82
CA ALA A 346 22.26 18.42 -8.95
C ALA A 346 22.41 19.63 -8.01
N ASP A 347 22.23 20.85 -8.54
CA ASP A 347 22.43 22.09 -7.80
C ASP A 347 21.29 22.42 -6.82
N ARG A 348 20.22 21.65 -6.82
CA ARG A 348 19.00 21.89 -6.03
C ARG A 348 18.81 20.90 -4.89
N LEU A 349 19.67 19.89 -4.80
CA LEU A 349 19.53 18.82 -3.82
C LEU A 349 20.25 19.15 -2.52
N ASP A 350 19.59 18.95 -1.41
CA ASP A 350 20.18 19.00 -0.07
C ASP A 350 20.16 17.61 0.57
N ILE A 351 21.07 16.75 0.15
CA ILE A 351 21.19 15.40 0.69
C ILE A 351 21.59 15.43 2.17
N ALA A 352 22.44 16.38 2.56
CA ALA A 352 22.90 16.51 3.95
C ALA A 352 21.77 17.00 4.89
N GLY A 353 20.86 17.85 4.39
CA GLY A 353 19.70 18.35 5.13
C GLY A 353 18.51 17.40 5.18
N ALA A 354 18.49 16.38 4.33
CA ALA A 354 17.37 15.43 4.20
C ALA A 354 17.27 14.38 5.34
N LYS A 355 17.71 14.72 6.55
CA LYS A 355 17.59 13.83 7.73
C LYS A 355 16.14 13.40 8.03
N ALA A 356 15.14 14.08 7.49
CA ALA A 356 13.74 13.69 7.62
C ALA A 356 13.40 12.31 7.02
N VAL A 357 14.23 11.79 6.08
CA VAL A 357 14.07 10.44 5.54
C VAL A 357 14.65 9.36 6.44
N ILE A 358 15.43 9.72 7.47
CA ILE A 358 15.99 8.80 8.45
C ILE A 358 15.04 8.71 9.63
N ASN A 359 14.55 7.53 9.91
CA ASN A 359 13.81 7.27 11.15
C ASN A 359 13.97 5.81 11.57
N PRO A 360 14.98 5.49 12.40
CA PRO A 360 15.22 4.12 12.85
C PRO A 360 14.04 3.50 13.56
N LEU A 361 13.24 4.30 14.28
CA LEU A 361 12.05 3.82 15.01
C LEU A 361 10.88 3.47 14.08
N LYS A 362 10.86 4.00 12.86
CA LYS A 362 9.83 3.73 11.84
C LYS A 362 10.35 2.86 10.70
N THR A 363 11.62 2.48 10.73
CA THR A 363 12.16 1.50 9.79
C THR A 363 11.73 0.12 10.23
N THR A 364 10.95 -0.56 9.39
CA THR A 364 10.48 -1.93 9.58
C THR A 364 11.48 -2.94 9.01
N GLU A 365 11.04 -4.15 8.73
CA GLU A 365 11.85 -5.24 8.15
C GLU A 365 12.62 -4.85 6.90
N HIS A 366 12.04 -3.97 6.09
CA HIS A 366 12.61 -3.45 4.85
C HIS A 366 12.47 -1.93 4.83
N HIS A 367 13.53 -1.24 4.41
CA HIS A 367 13.50 0.21 4.24
C HIS A 367 12.71 0.64 2.99
N ALA A 368 12.55 1.96 2.79
CA ALA A 368 11.89 2.54 1.63
C ALA A 368 12.46 2.05 0.28
N ILE A 369 11.65 2.14 -0.77
CA ILE A 369 12.08 1.81 -2.13
C ILE A 369 12.99 2.92 -2.65
N ILE A 370 14.24 2.57 -2.94
CA ILE A 370 15.27 3.45 -3.51
C ILE A 370 15.99 2.75 -4.66
N ILE A 371 16.67 3.52 -5.51
CA ILE A 371 17.59 2.96 -6.50
C ILE A 371 18.91 2.54 -5.85
N THR A 372 19.62 1.61 -6.50
CA THR A 372 20.93 1.11 -6.04
C THR A 372 22.12 1.86 -6.63
N GLY A 373 21.88 2.76 -7.60
CA GLY A 373 22.93 3.44 -8.36
C GLY A 373 23.52 2.59 -9.51
N MET A 374 23.00 1.39 -9.76
CA MET A 374 23.32 0.63 -10.96
C MET A 374 22.65 1.25 -12.19
N SER A 375 23.35 1.18 -13.34
CA SER A 375 22.77 1.67 -14.61
C SER A 375 21.61 0.77 -15.04
N PRO A 376 20.43 1.33 -15.36
CA PRO A 376 19.26 0.53 -15.71
C PRO A 376 19.39 -0.20 -17.06
N GLY A 377 20.38 0.14 -17.92
CA GLY A 377 20.48 -0.46 -19.25
C GLY A 377 19.20 -0.23 -20.09
N ASP A 378 18.88 -1.21 -20.94
CA ASP A 378 17.65 -1.20 -21.72
C ASP A 378 16.50 -1.78 -20.89
N LEU A 379 15.60 -0.93 -20.46
CA LEU A 379 14.38 -1.30 -19.75
C LEU A 379 13.17 -1.24 -20.71
N ALA A 380 12.20 -2.11 -20.49
CA ALA A 380 10.89 -1.99 -21.13
C ALA A 380 10.24 -0.64 -20.75
N ARG A 381 9.30 -0.16 -21.56
CA ARG A 381 8.66 1.15 -21.36
C ARG A 381 8.07 1.30 -19.97
N GLU A 382 7.30 0.34 -19.52
CA GLU A 382 6.65 0.36 -18.21
C GLU A 382 7.66 0.26 -17.06
N GLU A 383 8.73 -0.53 -17.23
CA GLU A 383 9.82 -0.60 -16.26
C GLU A 383 10.53 0.75 -16.11
N MET A 384 10.80 1.43 -17.24
CA MET A 384 11.41 2.76 -17.23
C MET A 384 10.49 3.80 -16.57
N GLN A 385 9.18 3.72 -16.80
CA GLN A 385 8.20 4.60 -16.14
C GLN A 385 8.24 4.44 -14.62
N VAL A 386 8.20 3.21 -14.12
CA VAL A 386 8.25 2.94 -12.67
C VAL A 386 9.62 3.32 -12.09
N TYR A 387 10.71 3.00 -12.77
CA TYR A 387 12.06 3.40 -12.35
C TYR A 387 12.19 4.93 -12.26
N THR A 388 11.67 5.66 -13.24
CA THR A 388 11.68 7.14 -13.24
C THR A 388 10.85 7.74 -12.11
N LEU A 389 9.71 7.11 -11.74
CA LEU A 389 8.94 7.53 -10.57
C LEU A 389 9.77 7.39 -9.27
N ILE A 390 10.49 6.27 -9.12
CA ILE A 390 11.34 6.03 -7.93
C ILE A 390 12.46 7.07 -7.86
N VAL A 391 13.18 7.29 -8.97
CA VAL A 391 14.21 8.33 -9.06
C VAL A 391 13.63 9.71 -8.74
N GLY A 392 12.51 10.06 -9.38
CA GLY A 392 11.86 11.35 -9.16
C GLY A 392 11.45 11.56 -7.70
N ARG A 393 10.90 10.53 -7.04
CA ARG A 393 10.54 10.60 -5.62
C ARG A 393 11.77 10.77 -4.72
N MET A 394 12.89 10.14 -5.03
CA MET A 394 14.14 10.37 -4.32
C MET A 394 14.62 11.82 -4.48
N LEU A 395 14.59 12.34 -5.71
CA LEU A 395 14.92 13.74 -5.98
C LEU A 395 14.00 14.72 -5.25
N GLU A 396 12.68 14.44 -5.23
CA GLU A 396 11.70 15.23 -4.47
C GLU A 396 12.04 15.22 -2.97
N ALA A 397 12.28 14.03 -2.38
CA ALA A 397 12.54 13.86 -0.95
C ALA A 397 13.82 14.59 -0.48
N PHE A 398 14.79 14.80 -1.37
CA PHE A 398 16.04 15.53 -1.12
C PHE A 398 16.03 16.98 -1.61
N SER A 399 14.89 17.48 -2.08
CA SER A 399 14.72 18.86 -2.51
C SER A 399 14.18 19.74 -1.38
N PRO A 400 14.42 21.06 -1.42
CA PRO A 400 13.86 22.01 -0.47
C PRO A 400 12.32 21.97 -0.45
N SER A 401 11.72 22.46 0.65
CA SER A 401 10.27 22.65 0.75
C SER A 401 9.76 23.61 -0.33
N CYS A 402 8.51 23.38 -0.76
CA CYS A 402 7.79 24.33 -1.61
C CYS A 402 7.23 25.44 -0.74
N LYS A 403 7.48 26.71 -1.09
CA LYS A 403 6.83 27.86 -0.44
C LYS A 403 5.65 28.33 -1.26
N VAL A 404 4.50 28.39 -0.64
CA VAL A 404 3.23 28.78 -1.27
C VAL A 404 2.55 29.86 -0.45
N GLU A 405 2.04 30.89 -1.14
CA GLU A 405 1.19 31.93 -0.55
C GLU A 405 -0.26 31.65 -0.94
N TYR A 406 -1.11 31.50 0.04
CA TYR A 406 -2.57 31.40 -0.11
C TYR A 406 -3.21 32.75 0.20
N THR A 407 -4.05 33.21 -0.70
CA THR A 407 -4.80 34.48 -0.54
C THR A 407 -6.29 34.19 -0.56
N THR A 408 -7.00 34.63 0.46
CA THR A 408 -8.47 34.63 0.53
C THR A 408 -8.97 36.06 0.54
N VAL A 409 -9.91 36.35 -0.35
CA VAL A 409 -10.58 37.65 -0.43
C VAL A 409 -12.07 37.47 -0.23
N ASP A 410 -12.62 38.18 0.75
CA ASP A 410 -14.05 38.24 1.02
C ASP A 410 -14.59 39.60 0.56
N ALA A 411 -15.75 39.56 -0.06
CA ALA A 411 -16.49 40.74 -0.47
C ALA A 411 -17.97 40.62 -0.17
N VAL A 412 -18.66 41.77 -0.08
CA VAL A 412 -20.10 41.84 0.03
C VAL A 412 -20.66 42.60 -1.17
N CYS A 413 -21.64 42.01 -1.83
CA CYS A 413 -22.45 42.63 -2.89
C CYS A 413 -23.92 42.32 -2.61
N ALA A 414 -24.82 43.35 -2.71
CA ALA A 414 -26.24 43.18 -2.43
C ALA A 414 -26.51 42.40 -1.11
N ALA A 415 -25.82 42.79 -0.02
CA ALA A 415 -25.89 42.20 1.31
C ALA A 415 -25.42 40.72 1.41
N HIS A 416 -24.98 40.08 0.33
CA HIS A 416 -24.50 38.72 0.30
C HIS A 416 -22.98 38.63 0.27
N LYS A 417 -22.43 37.57 0.90
CA LYS A 417 -21.00 37.31 1.00
C LYS A 417 -20.49 36.51 -0.20
N PHE A 418 -19.41 36.99 -0.80
CA PHE A 418 -18.69 36.32 -1.88
C PHE A 418 -17.25 36.15 -1.47
N ARG A 419 -16.65 35.08 -1.96
CA ARG A 419 -15.27 34.69 -1.65
C ARG A 419 -14.52 34.22 -2.91
N THR A 420 -13.27 34.61 -3.01
CA THR A 420 -12.31 34.00 -3.92
C THR A 420 -11.09 33.53 -3.13
N ARG A 421 -10.51 32.42 -3.56
CA ARG A 421 -9.32 31.84 -2.97
C ARG A 421 -8.31 31.53 -4.07
N THR A 422 -7.09 32.02 -3.88
CA THR A 422 -6.01 31.79 -4.84
C THR A 422 -4.75 31.39 -4.14
N TYR A 423 -3.88 30.67 -4.85
CA TYR A 423 -2.55 30.38 -4.36
C TYR A 423 -1.49 30.80 -5.39
N ARG A 424 -0.29 31.11 -4.89
CA ARG A 424 0.87 31.45 -5.69
C ARG A 424 2.08 30.74 -5.13
N ILE A 425 2.76 29.98 -5.97
CA ILE A 425 4.01 29.32 -5.60
C ILE A 425 5.12 30.38 -5.62
N LEU A 426 5.74 30.63 -4.47
CA LEU A 426 6.84 31.55 -4.30
C LEU A 426 8.18 30.87 -4.65
N GLU A 427 8.37 29.65 -4.13
CA GLU A 427 9.52 28.82 -4.41
C GLU A 427 9.03 27.39 -4.73
N LYS A 428 9.36 26.88 -5.91
CA LYS A 428 8.87 25.56 -6.36
C LYS A 428 9.35 24.41 -5.48
N GLY A 429 10.59 24.47 -4.98
CA GLY A 429 11.15 23.38 -4.20
C GLY A 429 10.99 22.02 -4.90
N TRP A 430 10.60 21.00 -4.14
CA TRP A 430 10.40 19.64 -4.62
C TRP A 430 9.34 19.49 -5.74
N THR A 431 8.34 20.39 -5.79
CA THR A 431 7.27 20.29 -6.80
C THR A 431 7.78 20.51 -8.22
N GLY A 432 8.90 21.20 -8.37
CA GLY A 432 9.54 21.44 -9.66
C GLY A 432 10.32 20.25 -10.22
N VAL A 433 10.50 19.17 -9.45
CA VAL A 433 11.24 17.98 -9.89
C VAL A 433 10.49 17.21 -10.96
N LEU A 434 9.24 16.84 -10.67
CA LEU A 434 8.37 16.09 -11.57
C LEU A 434 7.20 16.93 -12.12
N GLY A 435 7.25 18.26 -11.96
CA GLY A 435 6.15 19.14 -12.41
C GLY A 435 4.86 18.93 -11.63
N ARG A 436 4.96 18.73 -10.33
CA ARG A 436 3.84 18.39 -9.44
C ARG A 436 3.28 19.58 -8.68
N GLU A 437 3.38 20.81 -9.24
CA GLU A 437 2.85 22.03 -8.63
C GLU A 437 1.34 21.96 -8.33
N HIS A 438 0.61 21.15 -9.07
CA HIS A 438 -0.84 20.93 -8.85
C HIS A 438 -1.15 20.26 -7.49
N LEU A 439 -0.21 19.54 -6.88
CA LEU A 439 -0.40 18.92 -5.57
C LEU A 439 -0.43 19.93 -4.42
N ILE A 440 -0.02 21.18 -4.66
CA ILE A 440 -0.05 22.27 -3.67
C ILE A 440 -1.44 22.92 -3.62
N ALA A 441 -2.27 22.74 -4.64
CA ALA A 441 -3.59 23.32 -4.69
C ALA A 441 -4.49 22.75 -3.59
N GLU A 442 -4.88 23.58 -2.61
CA GLU A 442 -5.94 23.22 -1.68
C GLU A 442 -7.30 23.28 -2.37
N GLU A 443 -8.26 22.52 -1.86
CA GLU A 443 -9.62 22.49 -2.41
C GLU A 443 -10.25 23.91 -2.38
N GLY A 444 -10.76 24.33 -3.52
CA GLY A 444 -11.38 25.63 -3.70
C GLY A 444 -10.40 26.79 -3.92
N PHE A 445 -9.08 26.52 -4.02
CA PHE A 445 -8.10 27.53 -4.42
C PHE A 445 -7.76 27.41 -5.91
N SER A 446 -7.51 28.54 -6.56
CA SER A 446 -7.09 28.62 -7.96
C SER A 446 -5.69 29.25 -8.08
N SER A 447 -4.95 28.90 -9.11
CA SER A 447 -3.60 29.46 -9.38
C SER A 447 -3.63 30.87 -10.03
N LEU A 448 -4.73 31.61 -9.86
CA LEU A 448 -4.86 32.95 -10.44
C LEU A 448 -4.09 33.99 -9.60
N SER A 449 -3.38 34.87 -10.28
CA SER A 449 -2.74 36.03 -9.65
C SER A 449 -3.78 37.15 -9.44
N LEU A 450 -3.98 37.56 -8.21
CA LEU A 450 -4.85 38.68 -7.87
C LEU A 450 -4.08 40.00 -7.97
N PRO A 451 -4.76 41.13 -8.37
CA PRO A 451 -4.25 42.46 -8.15
C PRO A 451 -4.26 42.80 -6.65
N GLU A 452 -3.65 43.90 -6.29
CA GLU A 452 -3.67 44.35 -4.90
C GLU A 452 -5.07 44.82 -4.53
N LEU A 453 -5.65 44.20 -3.52
CA LEU A 453 -6.97 44.52 -2.98
C LEU A 453 -6.83 44.89 -1.50
N SER A 454 -7.60 45.90 -1.08
CA SER A 454 -7.60 46.41 0.28
C SER A 454 -8.97 46.25 0.95
N ARG A 455 -8.96 46.13 2.26
CA ARG A 455 -10.20 46.11 3.04
C ARG A 455 -10.94 47.44 2.85
N ASP A 456 -12.28 47.38 2.83
CA ASP A 456 -13.23 48.47 2.63
C ASP A 456 -13.18 49.13 1.23
N GLU A 457 -12.36 48.60 0.33
CA GLU A 457 -12.32 49.04 -1.06
C GLU A 457 -13.63 48.70 -1.79
N LEU A 458 -14.13 49.66 -2.58
CA LEU A 458 -15.26 49.44 -3.48
C LEU A 458 -14.74 49.12 -4.88
N VAL A 459 -15.10 47.96 -5.38
CA VAL A 459 -14.71 47.46 -6.71
C VAL A 459 -15.95 47.36 -7.61
N GLU A 460 -15.77 47.59 -8.89
CA GLU A 460 -16.86 47.46 -9.87
C GLU A 460 -17.22 45.97 -10.08
N VAL A 461 -18.53 45.66 -10.12
CA VAL A 461 -19.07 44.39 -10.54
C VAL A 461 -19.25 44.39 -12.06
N ALA A 462 -18.30 43.81 -12.78
CA ALA A 462 -18.30 43.73 -14.23
C ALA A 462 -19.30 42.71 -14.78
N GLY A 463 -19.77 41.77 -13.94
CA GLY A 463 -20.76 40.77 -14.33
C GLY A 463 -21.16 39.83 -13.21
N CYS A 464 -22.27 39.13 -13.44
CA CYS A 464 -22.80 38.12 -12.56
C CYS A 464 -23.09 36.84 -13.36
N SER A 465 -23.07 35.69 -12.73
CA SER A 465 -23.46 34.43 -13.37
C SER A 465 -24.02 33.43 -12.36
N ILE A 466 -24.96 32.61 -12.83
CA ILE A 466 -25.51 31.47 -12.11
C ILE A 466 -25.07 30.24 -12.87
N ILE A 467 -24.64 29.20 -12.15
CA ILE A 467 -24.26 27.91 -12.75
C ILE A 467 -25.15 26.85 -12.11
N ARG A 468 -25.75 25.98 -12.91
CA ARG A 468 -26.39 24.76 -12.39
C ARG A 468 -25.30 23.75 -12.08
N LYS A 469 -25.20 23.34 -10.83
CA LYS A 469 -24.30 22.28 -10.39
C LYS A 469 -25.15 21.11 -9.89
N ARG A 470 -25.01 19.96 -10.54
CA ARG A 470 -25.64 18.73 -10.09
C ARG A 470 -24.66 17.93 -9.28
N ASN A 471 -25.07 17.46 -8.11
CA ASN A 471 -24.29 16.54 -7.32
C ASN A 471 -24.12 15.23 -8.10
N LEU A 472 -22.88 14.80 -8.31
CA LEU A 472 -22.55 13.58 -9.03
C LEU A 472 -22.33 12.44 -8.03
N PRO A 473 -22.70 11.20 -8.42
CA PRO A 473 -22.37 10.04 -7.60
C PRO A 473 -20.87 9.85 -7.47
N PRO A 474 -20.39 9.20 -6.40
CA PRO A 474 -18.98 8.87 -6.27
C PRO A 474 -18.52 8.02 -7.45
N SER A 475 -17.30 8.27 -7.93
CA SER A 475 -16.70 7.44 -8.99
C SER A 475 -16.49 6.01 -8.48
N PRO A 476 -16.55 5.00 -9.35
CA PRO A 476 -16.04 3.68 -9.00
C PRO A 476 -14.56 3.78 -8.61
N TYR A 477 -14.07 2.80 -7.86
CA TYR A 477 -12.65 2.78 -7.47
C TYR A 477 -11.73 2.64 -8.67
N THR A 478 -10.65 3.44 -8.69
CA THR A 478 -9.43 3.13 -9.45
C THR A 478 -8.56 2.15 -8.66
N ASP A 479 -7.56 1.54 -9.27
CA ASP A 479 -6.59 0.70 -8.53
C ASP A 479 -5.89 1.50 -7.42
N ALA A 480 -5.49 2.73 -7.70
CA ALA A 480 -4.87 3.63 -6.72
C ALA A 480 -5.77 3.85 -5.48
N GLU A 481 -7.04 4.20 -5.72
CA GLU A 481 -8.00 4.41 -4.63
C GLU A 481 -8.29 3.12 -3.87
N LEU A 482 -8.35 1.97 -4.57
CA LEU A 482 -8.62 0.67 -3.96
C LEU A 482 -7.46 0.21 -3.08
N VAL A 483 -6.22 0.30 -3.56
CA VAL A 483 -5.03 -0.02 -2.76
C VAL A 483 -4.92 0.92 -1.56
N GLY A 484 -5.18 2.22 -1.75
CA GLY A 484 -5.23 3.18 -0.65
C GLY A 484 -6.36 2.89 0.36
N PHE A 485 -7.53 2.44 -0.09
CA PHE A 485 -8.61 1.98 0.79
C PHE A 485 -8.16 0.76 1.62
N MET A 486 -7.55 -0.22 0.97
CA MET A 486 -7.03 -1.42 1.65
C MET A 486 -5.97 -1.06 2.69
N ASP A 487 -5.08 -0.13 2.37
CA ASP A 487 -4.03 0.35 3.28
C ASP A 487 -4.62 0.99 4.54
N ARG A 488 -5.50 1.97 4.37
CA ARG A 488 -6.14 2.69 5.48
C ARG A 488 -6.97 1.80 6.41
N ASN A 489 -7.49 0.69 5.89
CA ASN A 489 -8.32 -0.25 6.65
C ASN A 489 -7.56 -1.51 7.07
N GLY A 490 -6.24 -1.57 6.91
CA GLY A 490 -5.43 -2.72 7.29
C GLY A 490 -5.78 -4.01 6.51
N LEU A 491 -6.38 -3.88 5.33
CA LEU A 491 -6.78 -5.01 4.50
C LEU A 491 -5.61 -5.54 3.68
N GLY A 492 -5.05 -6.64 4.14
CA GLY A 492 -3.86 -7.26 3.56
C GLY A 492 -2.58 -6.46 3.83
N THR A 493 -1.44 -7.09 3.60
CA THR A 493 -0.12 -6.46 3.66
C THR A 493 0.24 -5.85 2.31
N VAL A 494 1.26 -5.01 2.25
CA VAL A 494 1.78 -4.45 1.00
C VAL A 494 2.11 -5.55 -0.03
N ALA A 495 2.58 -6.71 0.42
CA ALA A 495 2.91 -7.85 -0.44
C ALA A 495 1.67 -8.56 -1.01
N THR A 496 0.50 -8.45 -0.37
CA THR A 496 -0.68 -9.28 -0.69
C THR A 496 -1.80 -8.51 -1.36
N ARG A 497 -1.88 -7.18 -1.24
CA ARG A 497 -2.99 -6.37 -1.77
C ARG A 497 -3.24 -6.56 -3.26
N ALA A 498 -2.20 -6.48 -4.08
CA ALA A 498 -2.32 -6.72 -5.52
C ALA A 498 -2.80 -8.15 -5.84
N ASN A 499 -2.33 -9.15 -5.09
CA ASN A 499 -2.77 -10.53 -5.26
C ASN A 499 -4.23 -10.75 -4.84
N ILE A 500 -4.74 -9.99 -3.87
CA ILE A 500 -6.16 -10.01 -3.49
C ILE A 500 -7.02 -9.48 -4.63
N ILE A 501 -6.62 -8.35 -5.24
CA ILE A 501 -7.29 -7.79 -6.43
C ILE A 501 -7.26 -8.81 -7.58
N ARG A 502 -6.10 -9.42 -7.84
CA ARG A 502 -5.95 -10.50 -8.84
C ARG A 502 -6.90 -11.66 -8.57
N THR A 503 -6.99 -12.12 -7.34
CA THR A 503 -7.89 -13.21 -6.94
C THR A 503 -9.35 -12.88 -7.23
N LEU A 504 -9.79 -11.64 -6.94
CA LEU A 504 -11.16 -11.20 -7.22
C LEU A 504 -11.45 -11.14 -8.74
N LEU A 505 -10.45 -10.74 -9.55
CA LEU A 505 -10.53 -10.75 -11.03
C LEU A 505 -10.62 -12.18 -11.57
N GLU A 506 -9.72 -13.08 -11.15
CA GLU A 506 -9.68 -14.50 -11.57
C GLU A 506 -10.97 -15.25 -11.23
N ARG A 507 -11.55 -14.94 -10.07
CA ARG A 507 -12.85 -15.49 -9.62
C ARG A 507 -14.05 -14.84 -10.30
N LYS A 508 -13.79 -13.83 -11.13
CA LYS A 508 -14.83 -13.07 -11.84
C LYS A 508 -15.82 -12.39 -10.91
N TYR A 509 -15.36 -11.94 -9.74
CA TYR A 509 -16.17 -11.10 -8.86
C TYR A 509 -16.12 -9.63 -9.27
N ILE A 510 -14.98 -9.20 -9.82
CA ILE A 510 -14.76 -7.84 -10.31
C ILE A 510 -14.20 -7.89 -11.74
N ARG A 511 -14.25 -6.75 -12.43
CA ARG A 511 -13.62 -6.53 -13.72
C ARG A 511 -13.18 -5.10 -13.86
N TYR A 512 -12.28 -4.84 -14.79
CA TYR A 512 -11.97 -3.47 -15.19
C TYR A 512 -12.99 -2.92 -16.18
N SER A 513 -13.30 -1.62 -16.05
CA SER A 513 -14.06 -0.81 -16.98
C SER A 513 -13.30 0.50 -17.21
N GLY A 514 -12.48 0.56 -18.26
CA GLY A 514 -11.45 1.58 -18.42
C GLY A 514 -10.49 1.55 -17.23
N LYS A 515 -10.30 2.68 -16.56
CA LYS A 515 -9.45 2.80 -15.36
C LYS A 515 -10.11 2.35 -14.05
N TYR A 516 -11.40 2.01 -14.09
CA TYR A 516 -12.18 1.70 -12.91
C TYR A 516 -12.31 0.20 -12.67
N VAL A 517 -12.36 -0.17 -11.39
CA VAL A 517 -12.68 -1.51 -10.92
C VAL A 517 -14.17 -1.54 -10.55
N ILE A 518 -14.93 -2.41 -11.20
CA ILE A 518 -16.37 -2.53 -10.97
C ILE A 518 -16.76 -3.99 -10.70
N PRO A 519 -17.84 -4.25 -9.93
CA PRO A 519 -18.31 -5.60 -9.70
C PRO A 519 -18.91 -6.21 -10.97
N THR A 520 -18.85 -7.52 -11.08
CA THR A 520 -19.63 -8.30 -12.05
C THR A 520 -21.00 -8.65 -11.46
N PRO A 521 -21.96 -9.18 -12.25
CA PRO A 521 -23.20 -9.73 -11.70
C PRO A 521 -22.96 -10.77 -10.62
N LYS A 522 -21.94 -11.62 -10.77
CA LYS A 522 -21.52 -12.59 -9.76
C LYS A 522 -21.03 -11.90 -8.49
N GLY A 523 -20.21 -10.86 -8.63
CA GLY A 523 -19.71 -10.09 -7.49
C GLY A 523 -20.81 -9.39 -6.72
N LEU A 524 -21.78 -8.79 -7.43
CA LEU A 524 -22.96 -8.17 -6.81
C LEU A 524 -23.80 -9.18 -6.06
N PHE A 525 -24.05 -10.36 -6.65
CA PHE A 525 -24.79 -11.43 -5.99
C PHE A 525 -24.12 -11.83 -4.66
N PHE A 526 -22.79 -12.02 -4.66
CA PHE A 526 -22.07 -12.34 -3.43
C PHE A 526 -22.10 -11.19 -2.41
N TYR A 527 -21.95 -9.97 -2.86
CA TYR A 527 -22.08 -8.80 -1.99
C TYR A 527 -23.46 -8.76 -1.30
N GLU A 528 -24.55 -8.92 -2.07
CA GLU A 528 -25.90 -8.92 -1.51
C GLU A 528 -26.13 -10.07 -0.51
N THR A 529 -25.46 -11.22 -0.72
CA THR A 529 -25.54 -12.37 0.19
C THR A 529 -24.82 -12.10 1.52
N VAL A 530 -23.69 -11.39 1.50
CA VAL A 530 -22.83 -11.22 2.69
C VAL A 530 -22.88 -9.83 3.31
N ARG A 531 -23.54 -8.86 2.68
CA ARG A 531 -23.69 -7.51 3.23
C ARG A 531 -24.39 -7.57 4.59
N GLY A 532 -23.84 -6.86 5.58
CA GLY A 532 -24.31 -6.91 6.96
C GLY A 532 -23.72 -8.06 7.79
N MET A 533 -22.98 -8.98 7.20
CA MET A 533 -22.21 -9.98 7.94
C MET A 533 -20.84 -9.42 8.32
N LYS A 534 -20.30 -9.82 9.48
CA LYS A 534 -18.96 -9.40 9.96
C LYS A 534 -17.85 -9.63 8.94
N ILE A 535 -17.94 -10.70 8.14
CA ILE A 535 -16.93 -11.04 7.12
C ILE A 535 -16.84 -9.98 6.00
N ALA A 536 -17.87 -9.18 5.78
CA ALA A 536 -17.87 -8.10 4.80
C ALA A 536 -17.36 -6.76 5.38
N ASP A 537 -17.15 -6.69 6.69
CA ASP A 537 -16.69 -5.49 7.37
C ASP A 537 -15.17 -5.45 7.49
N ALA A 538 -14.56 -4.35 7.07
CA ALA A 538 -13.13 -4.11 7.18
C ALA A 538 -12.67 -4.04 8.65
N SER A 539 -13.54 -3.63 9.59
CA SER A 539 -13.24 -3.53 11.02
C SER A 539 -12.88 -4.87 11.67
N LEU A 540 -13.38 -5.98 11.13
CA LEU A 540 -12.99 -7.33 11.58
C LEU A 540 -11.48 -7.52 11.53
N THR A 541 -10.84 -7.05 10.46
CA THR A 541 -9.38 -7.20 10.29
C THR A 541 -8.61 -6.37 11.31
N SER A 542 -8.98 -5.11 11.52
CA SER A 542 -8.31 -4.25 12.51
C SER A 542 -8.52 -4.74 13.95
N GLY A 543 -9.70 -5.28 14.24
CA GLY A 543 -9.99 -5.91 15.53
C GLY A 543 -9.06 -7.10 15.80
N TRP A 544 -8.94 -8.02 14.85
CA TRP A 544 -8.03 -9.15 14.96
C TRP A 544 -6.56 -8.75 15.10
N GLU A 545 -6.08 -7.76 14.35
CA GLU A 545 -4.69 -7.30 14.48
C GLU A 545 -4.40 -6.73 15.89
N ALA A 546 -5.37 -6.04 16.50
CA ALA A 546 -5.23 -5.57 17.88
C ALA A 546 -5.15 -6.73 18.88
N GLU A 547 -5.96 -7.78 18.73
CA GLU A 547 -5.93 -8.98 19.57
C GLU A 547 -4.65 -9.81 19.36
N LEU A 548 -4.20 -9.95 18.12
CA LEU A 548 -2.93 -10.63 17.80
C LEU A 548 -1.73 -9.90 18.39
N ALA A 549 -1.75 -8.56 18.44
CA ALA A 549 -0.72 -7.79 19.12
C ALA A 549 -0.72 -8.03 20.65
N GLN A 550 -1.86 -8.34 21.25
CA GLN A 550 -1.93 -8.76 22.68
C GLN A 550 -1.28 -10.15 22.87
N ILE A 551 -1.47 -11.09 21.94
CA ILE A 551 -0.79 -12.40 21.98
C ILE A 551 0.73 -12.21 21.91
N GLU A 552 1.23 -11.34 21.03
CA GLU A 552 2.67 -11.04 20.96
C GLU A 552 3.25 -10.53 22.26
N ARG A 553 2.49 -9.71 23.00
CA ARG A 553 2.91 -9.20 24.30
C ARG A 553 2.69 -10.19 25.45
N GLY A 554 2.09 -11.36 25.17
CA GLY A 554 1.73 -12.34 26.19
C GLY A 554 0.56 -11.92 27.09
N GLU A 555 -0.25 -10.98 26.65
CA GLU A 555 -1.42 -10.43 27.36
C GLU A 555 -2.71 -11.22 27.07
N ARG A 556 -2.68 -12.09 26.06
CA ARG A 556 -3.81 -12.92 25.62
C ARG A 556 -3.31 -14.26 25.11
N THR A 557 -4.11 -15.32 25.27
CA THR A 557 -3.78 -16.65 24.75
C THR A 557 -4.30 -16.87 23.33
N PRO A 558 -3.68 -17.76 22.53
CA PRO A 558 -4.21 -18.19 21.22
C PRO A 558 -5.63 -18.73 21.29
N GLU A 559 -5.95 -19.51 22.33
CA GLU A 559 -7.25 -20.14 22.54
C GLU A 559 -8.34 -19.09 22.71
N GLU A 560 -8.15 -18.10 23.60
CA GLU A 560 -9.10 -17.00 23.80
C GLU A 560 -9.39 -16.20 22.53
N PHE A 561 -8.41 -16.05 21.65
CA PHE A 561 -8.60 -15.40 20.37
C PHE A 561 -9.38 -16.28 19.39
N LEU A 562 -9.00 -17.58 19.27
CA LEU A 562 -9.62 -18.50 18.32
C LEU A 562 -11.08 -18.85 18.69
N ASP A 563 -11.41 -18.92 19.97
CA ASP A 563 -12.79 -19.10 20.44
C ASP A 563 -13.70 -17.93 20.03
N GLY A 564 -13.15 -16.72 19.92
CA GLY A 564 -13.88 -15.54 19.41
C GLY A 564 -14.09 -15.53 17.88
N VAL A 565 -13.42 -16.41 17.14
CA VAL A 565 -13.55 -16.54 15.69
C VAL A 565 -14.69 -17.46 15.27
N LEU A 566 -15.02 -18.47 16.06
CA LEU A 566 -16.12 -19.42 15.87
C LEU A 566 -17.45 -18.86 16.30
#